data_b96c8cb9012daaad6f6eb21d25685deb
#
_entry.id   b96c8cb9012daaad6f6eb21d25685deb
#
_cell.length_a   1.000
_cell.length_b   1.000
_cell.length_c   1.000
_cell.angle_alpha   90.00
_cell.angle_beta   90.00
_cell.angle_gamma   90.00
#
_symmetry.space_group_name_H-M   'P 1'
#
loop_
_entity.id
_entity.type
_entity.pdbx_description
1 polymer ?
#
loop_
_entity_poly.entity_id
_entity_poly.type
_entity_poly.pdbx_seq_one_letter_code
_entity_poly.pdbx_strand_id
1 'polypeptide(L)'
;MSITQRAGAAAIVIVPVFVTFAMIVGGTPAKLGAFALVVLTVGAYIGLRHPLYLSRALAFSLGALPFGYVPGVHAPLVFALGIAVVLATVIHRTAVSRITWPELPMIALIAASALSIFATSGALVDYVEFGQWLVSTLVVVCLLRMQRDELALFGRIYVYAASAAAAFALVIFAVDPAGKLIRYLSIFGYGSEEESTRFVYSSTGAATVRLAGTYVDPNAAGIGFVLALMLCVLLLRRYLRTALAALLFLSIVLTLSRAALFSVVFGVVLMLVFQQLRTRERLAIVGAFAAAFVGAIAVPTVRNRVFSSFGNEDAGSSARGDALVEFPGHMQGHWMFGLGWGRAEFKDPTVAFEVNYVANTPLLTIYRGGLVAGIAFVAILVVIAIVGYKLLRARQWEYGFYGGGMIGFSVVALQLDFPVVTIPATTMAFSVMYAFLVHAWEKASETDLDGDNSESSETKSLLLPDSTRPAVS
;
A
#
# COMPACT_ATOMS: atom_id res chain seq x y z
N MET A 1 36.42 -21.26 -22.27
CA MET A 1 35.07 -20.77 -22.10
C MET A 1 34.20 -21.92 -21.61
N SER A 2 33.55 -21.76 -20.48
CA SER A 2 32.58 -22.74 -19.99
C SER A 2 31.34 -22.81 -20.93
N ILE A 3 30.59 -23.91 -20.85
CA ILE A 3 29.37 -24.08 -21.68
C ILE A 3 28.40 -22.94 -21.44
N THR A 4 28.32 -22.43 -20.21
CA THR A 4 27.49 -21.25 -19.84
C THR A 4 27.96 -19.96 -20.50
N GLN A 5 29.29 -19.75 -20.67
CA GLN A 5 29.83 -18.58 -21.38
C GLN A 5 29.55 -18.63 -22.88
N ARG A 6 29.59 -19.82 -23.49
CA ARG A 6 29.25 -20.00 -24.91
C ARG A 6 27.77 -19.80 -25.18
N ALA A 7 26.89 -20.34 -24.29
CA ALA A 7 25.46 -20.12 -24.39
C ALA A 7 25.08 -18.63 -24.22
N GLY A 8 25.72 -17.93 -23.29
CA GLY A 8 25.53 -16.49 -23.10
C GLY A 8 25.98 -15.66 -24.32
N ALA A 9 27.15 -15.98 -24.92
CA ALA A 9 27.63 -15.31 -26.12
C ALA A 9 26.70 -15.56 -27.34
N ALA A 10 26.19 -16.77 -27.49
CA ALA A 10 25.24 -17.10 -28.54
C ALA A 10 23.90 -16.34 -28.34
N ALA A 11 23.39 -16.25 -27.13
CA ALA A 11 22.16 -15.52 -26.83
C ALA A 11 22.28 -14.02 -27.14
N ILE A 12 23.44 -13.39 -26.87
CA ILE A 12 23.70 -11.98 -27.18
C ILE A 12 23.57 -11.67 -28.67
N VAL A 13 23.88 -12.64 -29.55
CA VAL A 13 23.78 -12.46 -31.00
C VAL A 13 22.43 -12.90 -31.54
N ILE A 14 21.94 -14.06 -31.12
CA ILE A 14 20.71 -14.68 -31.66
C ILE A 14 19.46 -13.87 -31.28
N VAL A 15 19.37 -13.38 -30.02
CA VAL A 15 18.18 -12.66 -29.57
C VAL A 15 17.96 -11.35 -30.34
N PRO A 16 18.94 -10.45 -30.51
CA PRO A 16 18.75 -9.23 -31.31
C PRO A 16 18.41 -9.51 -32.78
N VAL A 17 19.03 -10.52 -33.38
CA VAL A 17 18.76 -10.90 -34.79
C VAL A 17 17.33 -11.40 -34.92
N PHE A 18 16.89 -12.29 -34.02
CA PHE A 18 15.52 -12.81 -34.04
C PHE A 18 14.49 -11.70 -33.80
N VAL A 19 14.74 -10.82 -32.82
CA VAL A 19 13.89 -9.67 -32.52
C VAL A 19 13.78 -8.74 -33.71
N THR A 20 14.91 -8.39 -34.34
CA THR A 20 14.92 -7.52 -35.51
C THR A 20 14.14 -8.14 -36.67
N PHE A 21 14.36 -9.42 -36.94
CA PHE A 21 13.60 -10.14 -37.98
C PHE A 21 12.10 -10.18 -37.72
N ALA A 22 11.70 -10.49 -36.46
CA ALA A 22 10.29 -10.54 -36.09
C ALA A 22 9.64 -9.13 -36.12
N MET A 23 10.40 -8.06 -35.85
CA MET A 23 9.90 -6.69 -35.93
C MET A 23 9.72 -6.20 -37.39
N ILE A 24 10.57 -6.67 -38.30
CA ILE A 24 10.51 -6.26 -39.72
C ILE A 24 9.48 -7.07 -40.52
N VAL A 25 9.53 -8.38 -40.40
CA VAL A 25 8.77 -9.31 -41.25
C VAL A 25 7.50 -9.82 -40.58
N GLY A 26 7.45 -9.78 -39.25
CA GLY A 26 6.37 -10.39 -38.49
C GLY A 26 5.07 -9.58 -38.46
N GLY A 27 3.95 -10.25 -38.38
CA GLY A 27 2.65 -9.65 -38.05
C GLY A 27 2.58 -9.20 -36.58
N THR A 28 1.48 -8.58 -36.16
CA THR A 28 1.28 -8.06 -34.81
C THR A 28 1.65 -9.04 -33.69
N PRO A 29 1.27 -10.35 -33.75
CA PRO A 29 1.66 -11.29 -32.69
C PRO A 29 3.16 -11.53 -32.60
N ALA A 30 3.88 -11.56 -33.74
CA ALA A 30 5.34 -11.74 -33.75
C ALA A 30 6.07 -10.53 -33.21
N LYS A 31 5.60 -9.31 -33.48
CA LYS A 31 6.12 -8.07 -32.93
C LYS A 31 5.93 -8.00 -31.42
N LEU A 32 4.74 -8.38 -30.92
CA LEU A 32 4.47 -8.46 -29.49
C LEU A 32 5.35 -9.52 -28.81
N GLY A 33 5.52 -10.70 -29.42
CA GLY A 33 6.41 -11.73 -28.91
C GLY A 33 7.88 -11.29 -28.87
N ALA A 34 8.35 -10.59 -29.91
CA ALA A 34 9.69 -10.03 -29.95
C ALA A 34 9.90 -8.96 -28.85
N PHE A 35 8.94 -8.06 -28.67
CA PHE A 35 8.97 -7.07 -27.61
C PHE A 35 8.98 -7.73 -26.22
N ALA A 36 8.11 -8.72 -25.99
CA ALA A 36 8.08 -9.48 -24.74
C ALA A 36 9.42 -10.17 -24.45
N LEU A 37 10.06 -10.75 -25.47
CA LEU A 37 11.38 -11.39 -25.35
C LEU A 37 12.46 -10.39 -24.93
N VAL A 38 12.46 -9.19 -25.50
CA VAL A 38 13.39 -8.11 -25.10
C VAL A 38 13.16 -7.71 -23.66
N VAL A 39 11.92 -7.45 -23.28
CA VAL A 39 11.56 -7.07 -21.90
C VAL A 39 11.96 -8.16 -20.91
N LEU A 40 11.69 -9.43 -21.21
CA LEU A 40 12.10 -10.57 -20.38
C LEU A 40 13.62 -10.68 -20.27
N THR A 41 14.36 -10.52 -21.38
CA THR A 41 15.82 -10.62 -21.39
C THR A 41 16.45 -9.48 -20.59
N VAL A 42 15.99 -8.24 -20.79
CA VAL A 42 16.46 -7.08 -20.04
C VAL A 42 16.06 -7.19 -18.55
N GLY A 43 14.83 -7.60 -18.28
CA GLY A 43 14.35 -7.81 -16.91
C GLY A 43 15.15 -8.91 -16.20
N ALA A 44 15.45 -10.03 -16.86
CA ALA A 44 16.28 -11.10 -16.31
C ALA A 44 17.72 -10.61 -16.05
N TYR A 45 18.31 -9.87 -16.99
CA TYR A 45 19.64 -9.27 -16.79
C TYR A 45 19.66 -8.32 -15.57
N ILE A 46 18.67 -7.42 -15.47
CA ILE A 46 18.55 -6.52 -14.33
C ILE A 46 18.35 -7.33 -13.04
N GLY A 47 17.47 -8.31 -13.03
CA GLY A 47 17.19 -9.16 -11.87
C GLY A 47 18.43 -9.94 -11.39
N LEU A 48 19.27 -10.39 -12.31
CA LEU A 48 20.49 -11.14 -11.99
C LEU A 48 21.67 -10.26 -11.58
N ARG A 49 21.77 -9.05 -12.12
CA ARG A 49 22.94 -8.17 -11.87
C ARG A 49 22.64 -7.00 -10.93
N HIS A 50 21.42 -6.52 -10.96
CA HIS A 50 21.01 -5.29 -10.28
C HIS A 50 19.62 -5.42 -9.64
N PRO A 51 19.39 -6.40 -8.74
CA PRO A 51 18.04 -6.71 -8.20
C PRO A 51 17.36 -5.50 -7.54
N LEU A 52 18.14 -4.58 -6.98
CA LEU A 52 17.61 -3.37 -6.33
C LEU A 52 16.91 -2.41 -7.29
N TYR A 53 17.25 -2.40 -8.58
CA TYR A 53 16.52 -1.58 -9.56
C TYR A 53 15.06 -2.07 -9.75
N LEU A 54 14.81 -3.38 -9.66
CA LEU A 54 13.46 -3.93 -9.73
C LEU A 54 12.61 -3.45 -8.54
N SER A 55 13.18 -3.45 -7.35
CA SER A 55 12.50 -2.93 -6.15
C SER A 55 12.22 -1.44 -6.24
N ARG A 56 13.16 -0.66 -6.77
CA ARG A 56 12.99 0.79 -7.01
C ARG A 56 11.91 1.05 -8.08
N ALA A 57 11.88 0.25 -9.14
CA ALA A 57 10.84 0.33 -10.16
C ALA A 57 9.46 -0.04 -9.59
N LEU A 58 9.38 -1.06 -8.73
CA LEU A 58 8.16 -1.40 -8.01
C LEU A 58 7.69 -0.25 -7.12
N ALA A 59 8.58 0.36 -6.32
CA ALA A 59 8.26 1.50 -5.48
C ALA A 59 7.71 2.68 -6.29
N PHE A 60 8.37 2.99 -7.42
CA PHE A 60 7.92 4.05 -8.32
C PHE A 60 6.56 3.74 -8.93
N SER A 61 6.37 2.55 -9.49
CA SER A 61 5.12 2.17 -10.15
C SER A 61 3.96 2.10 -9.16
N LEU A 62 4.20 1.57 -7.96
CA LEU A 62 3.18 1.49 -6.91
C LEU A 62 2.74 2.88 -6.43
N GLY A 63 3.64 3.87 -6.41
CA GLY A 63 3.31 5.25 -6.05
C GLY A 63 2.70 6.06 -7.19
N ALA A 64 3.26 5.95 -8.42
CA ALA A 64 2.87 6.80 -9.54
C ALA A 64 1.76 6.20 -10.42
N LEU A 65 1.77 4.89 -10.63
CA LEU A 65 0.91 4.17 -11.61
C LEU A 65 0.35 2.88 -11.01
N PRO A 66 -0.32 2.90 -9.84
CA PRO A 66 -0.72 1.69 -9.10
C PRO A 66 -1.65 0.78 -9.93
N PHE A 67 -2.50 1.34 -10.76
CA PHE A 67 -3.44 0.63 -11.62
C PHE A 67 -3.00 0.57 -13.10
N GLY A 68 -1.74 0.91 -13.37
CA GLY A 68 -1.19 0.81 -14.72
C GLY A 68 -0.97 -0.64 -15.15
N TYR A 69 -1.11 -0.88 -16.45
CA TYR A 69 -0.85 -2.17 -17.11
C TYR A 69 0.52 -2.15 -17.81
N VAL A 70 1.07 -3.33 -18.01
CA VAL A 70 2.25 -3.49 -18.86
C VAL A 70 1.86 -3.14 -20.31
N PRO A 71 2.60 -2.25 -20.99
CA PRO A 71 2.30 -1.84 -22.34
C PRO A 71 2.09 -3.05 -23.28
N GLY A 72 0.94 -3.10 -23.95
CA GLY A 72 0.60 -4.16 -24.89
C GLY A 72 0.14 -5.48 -24.26
N VAL A 73 0.08 -5.58 -22.92
CA VAL A 73 -0.38 -6.77 -22.20
C VAL A 73 -1.35 -6.35 -21.09
N HIS A 74 -2.51 -7.03 -20.99
CA HIS A 74 -3.47 -6.78 -19.90
C HIS A 74 -3.01 -7.41 -18.56
N ALA A 75 -1.78 -7.10 -18.15
CA ALA A 75 -1.24 -7.52 -16.86
C ALA A 75 -0.92 -6.28 -16.01
N PRO A 76 -1.36 -6.18 -14.75
CA PRO A 76 -1.03 -5.06 -13.89
C PRO A 76 0.49 -4.88 -13.76
N LEU A 77 0.98 -3.66 -14.01
CA LEU A 77 2.41 -3.34 -13.99
C LEU A 77 3.05 -3.68 -12.65
N VAL A 78 2.38 -3.30 -11.56
CA VAL A 78 2.86 -3.57 -10.19
C VAL A 78 2.95 -5.08 -9.91
N PHE A 79 2.04 -5.88 -10.47
CA PHE A 79 2.07 -7.33 -10.33
C PHE A 79 3.27 -7.96 -11.05
N ALA A 80 3.52 -7.55 -12.29
CA ALA A 80 4.69 -8.01 -13.05
C ALA A 80 6.01 -7.65 -12.34
N LEU A 81 6.12 -6.43 -11.81
CA LEU A 81 7.27 -6.01 -11.01
C LEU A 81 7.35 -6.75 -9.67
N GLY A 82 6.21 -7.05 -9.04
CA GLY A 82 6.13 -7.87 -7.83
C GLY A 82 6.71 -9.26 -8.04
N ILE A 83 6.33 -9.95 -9.13
CA ILE A 83 6.93 -11.24 -9.53
C ILE A 83 8.45 -11.09 -9.67
N ALA A 84 8.91 -10.06 -10.37
CA ALA A 84 10.34 -9.84 -10.60
C ALA A 84 11.10 -9.62 -9.28
N VAL A 85 10.53 -8.87 -8.34
CA VAL A 85 11.13 -8.64 -7.00
C VAL A 85 11.17 -9.92 -6.19
N VAL A 86 10.08 -10.70 -6.17
CA VAL A 86 10.03 -12.00 -5.47
C VAL A 86 11.09 -12.95 -6.02
N LEU A 87 11.16 -13.11 -7.34
CA LEU A 87 12.16 -13.96 -8.00
C LEU A 87 13.59 -13.48 -7.72
N ALA A 88 13.84 -12.17 -7.81
CA ALA A 88 15.14 -11.60 -7.49
C ALA A 88 15.55 -11.87 -6.04
N THR A 89 14.61 -11.77 -5.08
CA THR A 89 14.87 -12.07 -3.66
C THR A 89 15.19 -13.54 -3.42
N VAL A 90 14.51 -14.44 -4.13
CA VAL A 90 14.78 -15.90 -4.06
C VAL A 90 16.16 -16.25 -4.63
N ILE A 91 16.54 -15.62 -5.75
CA ILE A 91 17.83 -15.87 -6.41
C ILE A 91 18.99 -15.28 -5.59
N HIS A 92 18.83 -14.06 -5.10
CA HIS A 92 19.84 -13.35 -4.31
C HIS A 92 19.54 -13.49 -2.82
N ARG A 93 19.73 -14.70 -2.28
CA ARG A 93 19.52 -14.98 -0.86
C ARG A 93 20.21 -13.93 0.00
N THR A 94 19.44 -13.12 0.71
CA THR A 94 19.96 -12.18 1.70
C THR A 94 20.33 -12.90 2.99
N ALA A 95 21.40 -12.45 3.64
CA ALA A 95 21.91 -13.06 4.87
C ALA A 95 20.97 -12.92 6.09
N VAL A 96 19.94 -12.08 5.99
CA VAL A 96 18.94 -11.86 7.06
C VAL A 96 17.90 -12.97 7.01
N SER A 97 18.10 -14.03 7.79
CA SER A 97 17.30 -15.25 7.70
C SER A 97 16.38 -15.50 8.90
N ARG A 98 16.38 -14.64 9.92
CA ARG A 98 15.55 -14.87 11.10
C ARG A 98 14.14 -14.33 10.86
N ILE A 99 13.15 -15.22 10.95
CA ILE A 99 11.74 -14.87 10.98
C ILE A 99 11.46 -14.14 12.30
N THR A 100 10.91 -12.93 12.20
CA THR A 100 10.50 -12.16 13.36
C THR A 100 9.05 -12.48 13.73
N TRP A 101 8.68 -12.30 15.00
CA TRP A 101 7.33 -12.62 15.47
C TRP A 101 6.20 -11.88 14.71
N PRO A 102 6.38 -10.62 14.21
CA PRO A 102 5.35 -9.98 13.41
C PRO A 102 5.12 -10.65 12.05
N GLU A 103 6.08 -11.41 11.53
CA GLU A 103 5.93 -12.13 10.25
C GLU A 103 5.05 -13.37 10.36
N LEU A 104 4.94 -13.96 11.56
CA LEU A 104 4.22 -15.22 11.76
C LEU A 104 2.74 -15.18 11.32
N PRO A 105 1.94 -14.15 11.63
CA PRO A 105 0.56 -14.09 11.17
C PRO A 105 0.45 -13.96 9.65
N MET A 106 1.41 -13.30 9.00
CA MET A 106 1.43 -13.19 7.54
C MET A 106 1.72 -14.55 6.89
N ILE A 107 2.67 -15.30 7.44
CA ILE A 107 2.97 -16.67 7.00
C ILE A 107 1.74 -17.57 7.22
N ALA A 108 1.09 -17.44 8.37
CA ALA A 108 -0.13 -18.20 8.68
C ALA A 108 -1.26 -17.87 7.70
N LEU A 109 -1.44 -16.60 7.35
CA LEU A 109 -2.42 -16.17 6.36
C LEU A 109 -2.14 -16.77 4.98
N ILE A 110 -0.88 -16.75 4.53
CA ILE A 110 -0.48 -17.36 3.26
C ILE A 110 -0.75 -18.87 3.28
N ALA A 111 -0.36 -19.57 4.35
CA ALA A 111 -0.57 -21.01 4.49
C ALA A 111 -2.06 -21.39 4.52
N ALA A 112 -2.89 -20.65 5.29
CA ALA A 112 -4.33 -20.86 5.34
C ALA A 112 -5.00 -20.62 3.99
N SER A 113 -4.62 -19.56 3.29
CA SER A 113 -5.13 -19.24 1.96
C SER A 113 -4.70 -20.28 0.91
N ALA A 114 -3.47 -20.81 1.03
CA ALA A 114 -3.00 -21.91 0.17
C ALA A 114 -3.79 -23.21 0.43
N LEU A 115 -4.13 -23.52 1.66
CA LEU A 115 -5.01 -24.66 1.97
C LEU A 115 -6.42 -24.45 1.40
N SER A 116 -6.93 -23.23 1.50
CA SER A 116 -8.24 -22.88 0.94
C SER A 116 -8.29 -23.11 -0.56
N ILE A 117 -7.31 -22.64 -1.33
CA ILE A 117 -7.32 -22.78 -2.79
C ILE A 117 -7.35 -24.27 -3.22
N PHE A 118 -6.63 -25.15 -2.51
CA PHE A 118 -6.67 -26.59 -2.81
C PHE A 118 -8.03 -27.23 -2.50
N ALA A 119 -8.76 -26.68 -1.51
CA ALA A 119 -10.07 -27.20 -1.12
C ALA A 119 -11.23 -26.65 -1.97
N THR A 120 -11.09 -25.45 -2.55
CA THR A 120 -12.20 -24.74 -3.18
C THR A 120 -12.02 -24.49 -4.67
N SER A 121 -10.80 -24.64 -5.21
CA SER A 121 -10.54 -24.34 -6.61
C SER A 121 -11.25 -25.31 -7.55
N GLY A 122 -11.94 -24.75 -8.55
CA GLY A 122 -12.60 -25.51 -9.62
C GLY A 122 -12.24 -24.99 -11.01
N ALA A 123 -11.63 -23.81 -11.11
CA ALA A 123 -11.32 -23.17 -12.38
C ALA A 123 -9.93 -22.52 -12.38
N LEU A 124 -9.37 -22.28 -13.56
CA LEU A 124 -8.07 -21.62 -13.73
C LEU A 124 -8.06 -20.21 -13.12
N VAL A 125 -9.18 -19.50 -13.18
CA VAL A 125 -9.34 -18.15 -12.62
C VAL A 125 -9.05 -18.12 -11.12
N ASP A 126 -9.41 -19.17 -10.38
CA ASP A 126 -9.17 -19.27 -8.93
C ASP A 126 -7.66 -19.22 -8.63
N TYR A 127 -6.87 -19.95 -9.42
CA TYR A 127 -5.41 -19.97 -9.29
C TYR A 127 -4.76 -18.65 -9.70
N VAL A 128 -5.30 -17.98 -10.72
CA VAL A 128 -4.79 -16.68 -11.18
C VAL A 128 -5.02 -15.61 -10.11
N GLU A 129 -6.22 -15.51 -9.57
CA GLU A 129 -6.57 -14.58 -8.50
C GLU A 129 -5.75 -14.82 -7.22
N PHE A 130 -5.66 -16.10 -6.80
CA PHE A 130 -4.83 -16.48 -5.67
C PHE A 130 -3.35 -16.13 -5.92
N GLY A 131 -2.84 -16.42 -7.13
CA GLY A 131 -1.45 -16.11 -7.50
C GLY A 131 -1.15 -14.62 -7.47
N GLN A 132 -2.07 -13.78 -7.92
CA GLN A 132 -1.95 -12.33 -7.85
C GLN A 132 -1.89 -11.84 -6.41
N TRP A 133 -2.78 -12.34 -5.56
CA TRP A 133 -2.77 -12.01 -4.14
C TRP A 133 -1.51 -12.53 -3.44
N LEU A 134 -1.10 -13.77 -3.72
CA LEU A 134 0.08 -14.39 -3.10
C LEU A 134 1.36 -13.59 -3.41
N VAL A 135 1.60 -13.27 -4.68
CA VAL A 135 2.76 -12.46 -5.08
C VAL A 135 2.73 -11.10 -4.40
N SER A 136 1.56 -10.44 -4.38
CA SER A 136 1.38 -9.14 -3.76
C SER A 136 1.65 -9.16 -2.25
N THR A 137 1.27 -10.26 -1.59
CA THR A 137 1.53 -10.46 -0.16
C THR A 137 2.99 -10.84 0.10
N LEU A 138 3.62 -11.65 -0.76
CA LEU A 138 5.03 -12.03 -0.62
C LEU A 138 5.99 -10.82 -0.72
N VAL A 139 5.58 -9.72 -1.31
CA VAL A 139 6.36 -8.47 -1.32
C VAL A 139 6.73 -8.04 0.10
N VAL A 140 5.88 -8.26 1.11
CA VAL A 140 6.23 -7.95 2.51
C VAL A 140 7.48 -8.70 2.96
N VAL A 141 7.58 -9.98 2.63
CA VAL A 141 8.74 -10.81 2.98
C VAL A 141 10.00 -10.30 2.26
N CYS A 142 9.88 -9.94 0.98
CA CYS A 142 10.99 -9.37 0.22
C CYS A 142 11.50 -8.06 0.85
N LEU A 143 10.60 -7.18 1.26
CA LEU A 143 10.94 -5.89 1.88
C LEU A 143 11.57 -6.08 3.27
N LEU A 144 11.08 -7.02 4.08
CA LEU A 144 11.64 -7.34 5.40
C LEU A 144 13.03 -7.98 5.32
N ARG A 145 13.44 -8.53 4.16
CA ARG A 145 14.78 -9.08 3.91
C ARG A 145 15.74 -8.06 3.30
N MET A 146 15.26 -6.83 2.98
CA MET A 146 16.11 -5.77 2.45
C MET A 146 16.99 -5.16 3.54
N GLN A 147 18.16 -4.64 3.13
CA GLN A 147 18.95 -3.78 4.01
C GLN A 147 18.18 -2.51 4.34
N ARG A 148 18.37 -1.99 5.56
CA ARG A 148 17.63 -0.82 6.07
C ARG A 148 17.71 0.42 5.17
N ASP A 149 18.90 0.69 4.64
CA ASP A 149 19.11 1.86 3.76
C ASP A 149 18.38 1.71 2.42
N GLU A 150 18.34 0.49 1.87
CA GLU A 150 17.63 0.20 0.64
C GLU A 150 16.11 0.22 0.85
N LEU A 151 15.62 -0.29 1.99
CA LEU A 151 14.21 -0.16 2.35
C LEU A 151 13.81 1.31 2.53
N ALA A 152 14.65 2.11 3.20
CA ALA A 152 14.41 3.54 3.32
C ALA A 152 14.41 4.25 1.96
N LEU A 153 15.29 3.85 1.03
CA LEU A 153 15.31 4.37 -0.34
C LEU A 153 14.05 3.96 -1.11
N PHE A 154 13.60 2.69 -0.99
CA PHE A 154 12.34 2.21 -1.54
C PHE A 154 11.18 3.12 -1.08
N GLY A 155 11.06 3.36 0.22
CA GLY A 155 10.01 4.21 0.78
C GLY A 155 10.08 5.65 0.29
N ARG A 156 11.28 6.24 0.16
CA ARG A 156 11.43 7.59 -0.41
C ARG A 156 11.00 7.65 -1.86
N ILE A 157 11.37 6.67 -2.69
CA ILE A 157 10.94 6.59 -4.09
C ILE A 157 9.42 6.49 -4.15
N TYR A 158 8.81 5.64 -3.33
CA TYR A 158 7.36 5.52 -3.25
C TYR A 158 6.69 6.87 -2.90
N VAL A 159 7.19 7.58 -1.89
CA VAL A 159 6.65 8.89 -1.47
C VAL A 159 6.78 9.92 -2.60
N TYR A 160 7.92 10.00 -3.27
CA TYR A 160 8.10 10.93 -4.40
C TYR A 160 7.16 10.60 -5.57
N ALA A 161 7.03 9.32 -5.89
CA ALA A 161 6.16 8.84 -6.95
C ALA A 161 4.67 9.12 -6.65
N ALA A 162 4.22 8.82 -5.43
CA ALA A 162 2.86 9.11 -4.98
C ALA A 162 2.59 10.63 -4.89
N SER A 163 3.59 11.44 -4.50
CA SER A 163 3.47 12.90 -4.52
C SER A 163 3.38 13.45 -5.94
N ALA A 164 4.10 12.87 -6.90
CA ALA A 164 3.97 13.23 -8.31
C ALA A 164 2.59 12.85 -8.85
N ALA A 165 2.07 11.68 -8.50
CA ALA A 165 0.70 11.27 -8.83
C ALA A 165 -0.35 12.20 -8.20
N ALA A 166 -0.15 12.62 -6.96
CA ALA A 166 -1.02 13.59 -6.27
C ALA A 166 -1.01 14.95 -6.98
N ALA A 167 0.17 15.45 -7.35
CA ALA A 167 0.30 16.70 -8.11
C ALA A 167 -0.38 16.60 -9.48
N PHE A 168 -0.18 15.50 -10.20
CA PHE A 168 -0.85 15.24 -11.47
C PHE A 168 -2.38 15.18 -11.31
N ALA A 169 -2.86 14.48 -10.25
CA ALA A 169 -4.28 14.43 -9.95
C ALA A 169 -4.87 15.80 -9.63
N LEU A 170 -4.15 16.68 -8.92
CA LEU A 170 -4.56 18.06 -8.66
C LEU A 170 -4.63 18.88 -9.94
N VAL A 171 -3.66 18.71 -10.85
CA VAL A 171 -3.71 19.38 -12.17
C VAL A 171 -4.95 18.94 -12.94
N ILE A 172 -5.21 17.65 -13.04
CA ILE A 172 -6.43 17.14 -13.71
C ILE A 172 -7.68 17.69 -13.02
N PHE A 173 -7.73 17.67 -11.70
CA PHE A 173 -8.88 18.17 -10.94
C PHE A 173 -9.17 19.66 -11.22
N ALA A 174 -8.12 20.46 -11.35
CA ALA A 174 -8.25 21.91 -11.54
C ALA A 174 -8.55 22.33 -12.99
N VAL A 175 -7.91 21.67 -13.99
CA VAL A 175 -7.95 22.12 -15.39
C VAL A 175 -8.72 21.20 -16.32
N ASP A 176 -8.97 19.96 -15.91
CA ASP A 176 -9.62 18.94 -16.74
C ASP A 176 -10.61 18.09 -15.92
N PRO A 177 -11.76 18.67 -15.52
CA PRO A 177 -12.77 17.92 -14.78
C PRO A 177 -13.28 16.68 -15.51
N ALA A 178 -13.25 16.68 -16.84
CA ALA A 178 -13.64 15.53 -17.66
C ALA A 178 -12.59 14.40 -17.72
N GLY A 179 -11.37 14.64 -17.21
CA GLY A 179 -10.33 13.62 -17.12
C GLY A 179 -9.66 13.24 -18.44
N LYS A 180 -9.71 14.10 -19.46
CA LYS A 180 -9.11 13.82 -20.78
C LYS A 180 -7.59 13.71 -20.74
N LEU A 181 -6.93 14.43 -19.81
CA LEU A 181 -5.47 14.42 -19.67
C LEU A 181 -4.94 13.05 -19.25
N ILE A 182 -5.74 12.22 -18.57
CA ILE A 182 -5.30 10.87 -18.18
C ILE A 182 -5.03 9.99 -19.41
N ARG A 183 -5.62 10.30 -20.57
CA ARG A 183 -5.41 9.58 -21.83
C ARG A 183 -3.97 9.65 -22.34
N TYR A 184 -3.17 10.63 -21.91
CA TYR A 184 -1.72 10.63 -22.19
C TYR A 184 -0.99 9.44 -21.57
N LEU A 185 -1.61 8.78 -20.57
CA LEU A 185 -1.12 7.56 -19.95
C LEU A 185 -1.75 6.28 -20.55
N SER A 186 -2.43 6.38 -21.71
CA SER A 186 -3.11 5.26 -22.36
C SER A 186 -2.18 4.09 -22.69
N ILE A 187 -0.87 4.34 -22.88
CA ILE A 187 0.13 3.29 -23.06
C ILE A 187 0.19 2.34 -21.84
N PHE A 188 -0.20 2.82 -20.65
CA PHE A 188 -0.31 2.04 -19.43
C PHE A 188 -1.73 1.61 -19.13
N GLY A 189 -2.63 1.66 -20.10
CA GLY A 189 -4.01 1.22 -19.97
C GLY A 189 -4.97 2.23 -19.34
N TYR A 190 -4.52 3.44 -19.01
CA TYR A 190 -5.43 4.50 -18.55
C TYR A 190 -6.26 5.04 -19.72
N GLY A 191 -7.57 4.99 -19.60
CA GLY A 191 -8.44 5.31 -20.74
C GLY A 191 -9.87 5.66 -20.34
N SER A 192 -10.83 5.24 -21.15
CA SER A 192 -12.20 5.74 -21.21
C SER A 192 -13.16 5.25 -20.12
N GLU A 193 -12.83 4.19 -19.38
CA GLU A 193 -13.75 3.61 -18.37
C GLU A 193 -13.70 4.31 -17.02
N GLU A 194 -12.73 5.20 -16.83
CA GLU A 194 -12.39 5.81 -15.54
C GLU A 194 -13.22 7.08 -15.23
N GLU A 195 -13.96 7.57 -16.19
CA GLU A 195 -14.76 8.81 -16.03
C GLU A 195 -15.91 8.64 -15.03
N SER A 196 -16.50 7.45 -14.95
CA SER A 196 -17.68 7.19 -14.11
C SER A 196 -17.38 7.15 -12.61
N THR A 197 -16.20 6.72 -12.21
CA THR A 197 -15.83 6.56 -10.80
C THR A 197 -15.48 7.88 -10.11
N ARG A 198 -15.18 8.94 -10.89
CA ARG A 198 -14.81 10.26 -10.38
C ARG A 198 -16.01 11.13 -9.99
N PHE A 199 -17.21 10.74 -10.42
CA PHE A 199 -18.42 11.50 -10.14
C PHE A 199 -19.22 10.83 -9.02
N VAL A 200 -19.65 11.64 -8.05
CA VAL A 200 -20.63 11.24 -7.05
C VAL A 200 -21.89 12.05 -7.31
N TYR A 201 -22.98 11.36 -7.56
CA TYR A 201 -24.29 11.99 -7.69
C TYR A 201 -24.91 12.13 -6.31
N SER A 202 -25.41 13.34 -5.99
CA SER A 202 -26.22 13.56 -4.81
C SER A 202 -27.66 13.11 -5.08
N SER A 203 -28.48 12.96 -4.04
CA SER A 203 -29.92 12.71 -4.17
C SER A 203 -30.65 13.77 -5.01
N THR A 204 -30.05 14.96 -5.16
CA THR A 204 -30.55 16.05 -6.01
C THR A 204 -30.08 15.95 -7.46
N GLY A 205 -29.33 14.91 -7.85
CA GLY A 205 -28.79 14.72 -9.19
C GLY A 205 -27.54 15.57 -9.52
N ALA A 206 -27.04 16.38 -8.58
CA ALA A 206 -25.83 17.18 -8.79
C ALA A 206 -24.58 16.28 -8.74
N ALA A 207 -23.80 16.28 -9.82
CA ALA A 207 -22.54 15.57 -9.90
C ALA A 207 -21.43 16.34 -9.18
N THR A 208 -20.73 15.68 -8.27
CA THR A 208 -19.54 16.23 -7.61
C THR A 208 -18.30 15.50 -8.12
N VAL A 209 -17.35 16.25 -8.67
CA VAL A 209 -16.05 15.69 -9.11
C VAL A 209 -15.19 15.41 -7.90
N ARG A 210 -14.55 14.22 -7.88
CA ARG A 210 -13.61 13.77 -6.85
C ARG A 210 -12.22 13.59 -7.44
N LEU A 211 -11.20 13.82 -6.62
CA LEU A 211 -9.80 13.63 -7.03
C LEU A 211 -9.46 12.15 -7.03
N ALA A 212 -8.99 11.61 -8.16
CA ALA A 212 -8.52 10.23 -8.29
C ALA A 212 -7.15 10.14 -9.00
N GLY A 213 -6.98 10.79 -10.15
CA GLY A 213 -5.74 10.72 -10.94
C GLY A 213 -5.42 9.29 -11.39
N THR A 214 -4.16 8.89 -11.28
CA THR A 214 -3.68 7.55 -11.66
C THR A 214 -4.15 6.42 -10.73
N TYR A 215 -4.82 6.75 -9.65
CA TYR A 215 -5.46 5.76 -8.76
C TYR A 215 -6.86 5.35 -9.24
N VAL A 216 -7.36 5.96 -10.31
CA VAL A 216 -8.65 5.64 -10.94
C VAL A 216 -9.84 5.89 -10.01
N ASP A 217 -9.90 5.20 -8.88
CA ASP A 217 -10.93 5.35 -7.85
C ASP A 217 -10.51 6.36 -6.77
N PRO A 218 -11.38 7.33 -6.40
CA PRO A 218 -11.08 8.32 -5.37
C PRO A 218 -10.86 7.74 -3.96
N ASN A 219 -11.47 6.60 -3.61
CA ASN A 219 -11.23 5.97 -2.31
C ASN A 219 -9.85 5.32 -2.29
N ALA A 220 -9.47 4.63 -3.37
CA ALA A 220 -8.12 4.09 -3.53
C ALA A 220 -7.06 5.20 -3.52
N ALA A 221 -7.32 6.34 -4.19
CA ALA A 221 -6.45 7.51 -4.16
C ALA A 221 -6.29 8.07 -2.73
N GLY A 222 -7.41 8.27 -2.04
CA GLY A 222 -7.39 8.76 -0.66
C GLY A 222 -6.54 7.92 0.25
N ILE A 223 -6.74 6.61 0.24
CA ILE A 223 -5.96 5.67 1.05
C ILE A 223 -4.51 5.58 0.59
N GLY A 224 -4.24 5.54 -0.72
CA GLY A 224 -2.87 5.55 -1.25
C GLY A 224 -2.08 6.78 -0.80
N PHE A 225 -2.72 7.95 -0.80
CA PHE A 225 -2.10 9.19 -0.29
C PHE A 225 -1.95 9.21 1.23
N VAL A 226 -2.86 8.58 2.01
CA VAL A 226 -2.66 8.38 3.46
C VAL A 226 -1.41 7.56 3.72
N LEU A 227 -1.24 6.45 3.01
CA LEU A 227 -0.05 5.61 3.13
C LEU A 227 1.23 6.38 2.76
N ALA A 228 1.18 7.15 1.66
CA ALA A 228 2.30 8.01 1.26
C ALA A 228 2.59 9.12 2.28
N LEU A 229 1.57 9.72 2.88
CA LEU A 229 1.71 10.73 3.94
C LEU A 229 2.42 10.16 5.17
N MET A 230 2.04 8.96 5.60
CA MET A 230 2.66 8.30 6.75
C MET A 230 4.14 8.03 6.48
N LEU A 231 4.50 7.52 5.30
CA LEU A 231 5.90 7.31 4.92
C LEU A 231 6.66 8.63 4.70
N CYS A 232 6.01 9.66 4.20
CA CYS A 232 6.57 11.00 4.05
C CYS A 232 7.04 11.55 5.41
N VAL A 233 6.18 11.44 6.44
CA VAL A 233 6.50 11.88 7.80
C VAL A 233 7.64 11.05 8.39
N LEU A 234 7.63 9.73 8.19
CA LEU A 234 8.62 8.80 8.74
C LEU A 234 10.01 8.98 8.11
N LEU A 235 10.09 9.18 6.78
CA LEU A 235 11.33 9.06 6.01
C LEU A 235 11.95 10.39 5.58
N LEU A 236 11.15 11.46 5.48
CA LEU A 236 11.62 12.75 5.00
C LEU A 236 11.85 13.73 6.17
N ARG A 237 12.59 14.79 5.89
CA ARG A 237 12.95 15.79 6.90
C ARG A 237 12.77 17.22 6.36
N ARG A 238 12.67 18.19 7.27
CA ARG A 238 12.66 19.64 7.02
C ARG A 238 11.59 20.04 5.99
N TYR A 239 11.89 21.01 5.14
CA TYR A 239 10.98 21.63 4.18
C TYR A 239 10.35 20.64 3.20
N LEU A 240 11.13 19.66 2.73
CA LEU A 240 10.62 18.65 1.78
C LEU A 240 9.50 17.81 2.42
N ARG A 241 9.66 17.39 3.67
CA ARG A 241 8.61 16.71 4.44
C ARG A 241 7.34 17.56 4.51
N THR A 242 7.47 18.83 4.91
CA THR A 242 6.31 19.72 5.08
C THR A 242 5.61 19.97 3.75
N ALA A 243 6.36 20.24 2.68
CA ALA A 243 5.80 20.51 1.36
C ALA A 243 5.04 19.31 0.79
N LEU A 244 5.66 18.13 0.83
CA LEU A 244 5.02 16.91 0.30
C LEU A 244 3.88 16.42 1.20
N ALA A 245 4.00 16.57 2.53
CA ALA A 245 2.90 16.25 3.44
C ALA A 245 1.69 17.16 3.20
N ALA A 246 1.90 18.46 2.98
CA ALA A 246 0.83 19.39 2.65
C ALA A 246 0.16 19.05 1.30
N LEU A 247 0.95 18.72 0.27
CA LEU A 247 0.46 18.29 -1.04
C LEU A 247 -0.41 17.01 -0.91
N LEU A 248 0.10 15.99 -0.23
CA LEU A 248 -0.60 14.72 -0.03
C LEU A 248 -1.87 14.93 0.81
N PHE A 249 -1.81 15.73 1.87
CA PHE A 249 -2.97 16.02 2.71
C PHE A 249 -4.07 16.77 1.93
N LEU A 250 -3.70 17.80 1.15
CA LEU A 250 -4.64 18.49 0.25
C LEU A 250 -5.30 17.51 -0.72
N SER A 251 -4.51 16.61 -1.30
CA SER A 251 -5.03 15.58 -2.21
C SER A 251 -5.99 14.63 -1.50
N ILE A 252 -5.68 14.20 -0.26
CA ILE A 252 -6.59 13.36 0.56
C ILE A 252 -7.94 14.08 0.75
N VAL A 253 -7.93 15.35 1.12
CA VAL A 253 -9.17 16.12 1.32
C VAL A 253 -10.01 16.16 0.04
N LEU A 254 -9.38 16.40 -1.12
CA LEU A 254 -10.07 16.53 -2.40
C LEU A 254 -10.53 15.18 -2.99
N THR A 255 -10.04 14.04 -2.48
CA THR A 255 -10.62 12.74 -2.84
C THR A 255 -12.03 12.59 -2.28
N LEU A 256 -12.40 13.32 -1.25
CA LEU A 256 -13.66 13.19 -0.50
C LEU A 256 -13.90 11.75 0.02
N SER A 257 -12.81 11.01 0.26
CA SER A 257 -12.86 9.67 0.81
C SER A 257 -13.01 9.73 2.33
N ARG A 258 -14.15 9.29 2.83
CA ARG A 258 -14.43 9.21 4.27
C ARG A 258 -13.44 8.31 4.99
N ALA A 259 -13.16 7.13 4.39
CA ALA A 259 -12.22 6.18 4.96
C ALA A 259 -10.82 6.78 5.12
N ALA A 260 -10.33 7.52 4.12
CA ALA A 260 -9.05 8.20 4.17
C ALA A 260 -9.02 9.29 5.25
N LEU A 261 -10.02 10.18 5.26
CA LEU A 261 -10.10 11.28 6.22
C LEU A 261 -10.20 10.77 7.66
N PHE A 262 -11.10 9.82 7.92
CA PHE A 262 -11.26 9.26 9.27
C PHE A 262 -10.05 8.46 9.73
N SER A 263 -9.34 7.76 8.83
CA SER A 263 -8.08 7.09 9.17
C SER A 263 -7.01 8.07 9.65
N VAL A 264 -6.86 9.20 8.96
CA VAL A 264 -5.91 10.25 9.36
C VAL A 264 -6.31 10.88 10.69
N VAL A 265 -7.59 11.28 10.82
CA VAL A 265 -8.10 11.90 12.06
C VAL A 265 -7.92 10.96 13.24
N PHE A 266 -8.32 9.70 13.09
CA PHE A 266 -8.21 8.70 14.15
C PHE A 266 -6.74 8.45 14.55
N GLY A 267 -5.85 8.32 13.55
CA GLY A 267 -4.41 8.16 13.79
C GLY A 267 -3.80 9.34 14.55
N VAL A 268 -4.18 10.58 14.19
CA VAL A 268 -3.72 11.78 14.90
C VAL A 268 -4.29 11.87 16.31
N VAL A 269 -5.56 11.52 16.51
CA VAL A 269 -6.16 11.46 17.86
C VAL A 269 -5.40 10.48 18.74
N LEU A 270 -5.10 9.27 18.23
CA LEU A 270 -4.30 8.30 18.97
C LEU A 270 -2.91 8.85 19.31
N MET A 271 -2.26 9.53 18.36
CA MET A 271 -0.96 10.16 18.62
C MET A 271 -1.08 11.24 19.70
N LEU A 272 -2.07 12.11 19.66
CA LEU A 272 -2.28 13.17 20.67
C LEU A 272 -2.56 12.61 22.06
N VAL A 273 -3.22 11.44 22.15
CA VAL A 273 -3.57 10.80 23.43
C VAL A 273 -2.38 10.04 24.00
N PHE A 274 -1.69 9.24 23.22
CA PHE A 274 -0.72 8.27 23.72
C PHE A 274 0.74 8.71 23.58
N GLN A 275 1.06 9.64 22.66
CA GLN A 275 2.42 10.13 22.46
C GLN A 275 2.79 11.16 23.54
N GLN A 276 4.01 11.06 24.06
CA GLN A 276 4.56 12.05 24.99
C GLN A 276 5.06 13.29 24.24
N LEU A 277 4.12 14.06 23.68
CA LEU A 277 4.41 15.29 22.97
C LEU A 277 4.63 16.46 23.95
N ARG A 278 5.56 17.35 23.62
CA ARG A 278 5.68 18.64 24.32
C ARG A 278 4.42 19.48 24.08
N THR A 279 4.03 20.29 25.02
CA THR A 279 2.82 21.14 24.91
C THR A 279 2.81 21.97 23.62
N ARG A 280 3.96 22.50 23.21
CA ARG A 280 4.10 23.27 21.96
C ARG A 280 3.82 22.43 20.70
N GLU A 281 4.34 21.19 20.66
CA GLU A 281 4.11 20.26 19.56
C GLU A 281 2.65 19.83 19.48
N ARG A 282 2.05 19.53 20.63
CA ARG A 282 0.63 19.21 20.74
C ARG A 282 -0.25 20.35 20.23
N LEU A 283 0.01 21.59 20.68
CA LEU A 283 -0.72 22.76 20.21
C LEU A 283 -0.51 23.03 18.72
N ALA A 284 0.71 22.84 18.20
CA ALA A 284 0.99 23.00 16.77
C ALA A 284 0.22 21.98 15.92
N ILE A 285 0.17 20.72 16.35
CA ILE A 285 -0.57 19.66 15.65
C ILE A 285 -2.07 19.95 15.69
N VAL A 286 -2.62 20.23 16.86
CA VAL A 286 -4.04 20.57 17.02
C VAL A 286 -4.39 21.82 16.20
N GLY A 287 -3.57 22.87 16.27
CA GLY A 287 -3.76 24.09 15.49
C GLY A 287 -3.71 23.85 13.98
N ALA A 288 -2.74 23.06 13.49
CA ALA A 288 -2.65 22.70 12.08
C ALA A 288 -3.87 21.90 11.60
N PHE A 289 -4.33 20.92 12.41
CA PHE A 289 -5.54 20.15 12.10
C PHE A 289 -6.81 21.00 12.16
N ALA A 290 -6.95 21.87 13.14
CA ALA A 290 -8.07 22.79 13.23
C ALA A 290 -8.11 23.75 12.04
N ALA A 291 -6.98 24.32 11.64
CA ALA A 291 -6.87 25.18 10.47
C ALA A 291 -7.22 24.43 9.18
N ALA A 292 -6.70 23.22 9.02
CA ALA A 292 -7.00 22.36 7.88
C ALA A 292 -8.49 21.96 7.81
N PHE A 293 -9.09 21.64 8.96
CA PHE A 293 -10.50 21.30 9.08
C PHE A 293 -11.40 22.50 8.74
N VAL A 294 -11.09 23.69 9.29
CA VAL A 294 -11.82 24.94 8.97
C VAL A 294 -11.68 25.26 7.49
N GLY A 295 -10.47 25.15 6.93
CA GLY A 295 -10.25 25.34 5.50
C GLY A 295 -11.02 24.35 4.63
N ALA A 296 -11.07 23.07 5.03
CA ALA A 296 -11.84 22.04 4.32
C ALA A 296 -13.36 22.33 4.36
N ILE A 297 -13.91 22.69 5.54
CA ILE A 297 -15.34 23.00 5.68
C ILE A 297 -15.72 24.34 4.97
N ALA A 298 -14.77 25.26 4.80
CA ALA A 298 -15.00 26.47 4.02
C ALA A 298 -15.33 26.18 2.54
N VAL A 299 -14.88 25.01 2.02
CA VAL A 299 -15.24 24.54 0.68
C VAL A 299 -16.62 23.87 0.73
N PRO A 300 -17.65 24.43 0.03
CA PRO A 300 -19.04 23.92 0.12
C PRO A 300 -19.16 22.44 -0.23
N THR A 301 -18.43 21.98 -1.24
CA THR A 301 -18.42 20.59 -1.69
C THR A 301 -17.93 19.63 -0.59
N VAL A 302 -16.83 19.97 0.09
CA VAL A 302 -16.28 19.19 1.19
C VAL A 302 -17.22 19.18 2.38
N ARG A 303 -17.73 20.37 2.74
CA ARG A 303 -18.69 20.54 3.82
C ARG A 303 -19.93 19.67 3.62
N ASN A 304 -20.57 19.79 2.45
CA ASN A 304 -21.76 19.00 2.15
C ASN A 304 -21.49 17.50 2.20
N ARG A 305 -20.33 17.05 1.70
CA ARG A 305 -19.94 15.63 1.74
C ARG A 305 -19.70 15.12 3.16
N VAL A 306 -19.06 15.92 4.01
CA VAL A 306 -18.83 15.55 5.41
C VAL A 306 -20.17 15.44 6.16
N PHE A 307 -21.06 16.42 6.01
CA PHE A 307 -22.35 16.42 6.70
C PHE A 307 -23.30 15.35 6.17
N SER A 308 -23.35 15.09 4.86
CA SER A 308 -24.15 13.99 4.29
C SER A 308 -23.69 12.61 4.74
N SER A 309 -22.45 12.50 5.23
CA SER A 309 -21.91 11.24 5.75
C SER A 309 -22.59 10.78 7.06
N PHE A 310 -23.25 11.68 7.76
CA PHE A 310 -24.00 11.38 8.98
C PHE A 310 -25.50 11.19 8.73
N GLY A 311 -25.96 11.28 7.45
CA GLY A 311 -27.32 11.03 7.03
C GLY A 311 -27.52 9.60 6.50
N ASN A 312 -28.75 9.08 6.62
CA ASN A 312 -29.13 7.73 6.16
C ASN A 312 -29.28 7.62 4.62
N GLU A 313 -28.94 8.64 3.86
CA GLU A 313 -29.23 8.74 2.42
C GLU A 313 -28.09 8.29 1.49
N ASP A 314 -27.02 7.70 2.02
CA ASP A 314 -25.87 7.27 1.19
C ASP A 314 -26.08 5.83 0.72
N ALA A 315 -26.47 5.65 -0.55
CA ALA A 315 -26.69 4.34 -1.17
C ALA A 315 -25.49 3.38 -0.99
N GLY A 316 -24.25 3.89 -1.03
CA GLY A 316 -23.06 3.07 -0.77
C GLY A 316 -22.93 2.61 0.70
N SER A 317 -23.55 3.30 1.65
CA SER A 317 -23.59 2.87 3.06
C SER A 317 -24.63 1.79 3.29
N SER A 318 -25.83 1.90 2.67
CA SER A 318 -26.86 0.87 2.78
C SER A 318 -26.42 -0.44 2.12
N ALA A 319 -25.88 -0.40 0.91
CA ALA A 319 -25.38 -1.59 0.22
C ALA A 319 -24.34 -2.38 1.02
N ARG A 320 -23.44 -1.67 1.76
CA ARG A 320 -22.48 -2.32 2.67
C ARG A 320 -23.17 -2.94 3.88
N GLY A 321 -24.19 -2.26 4.43
CA GLY A 321 -24.99 -2.78 5.52
C GLY A 321 -25.71 -4.07 5.11
N ASP A 322 -26.33 -4.07 3.94
CA ASP A 322 -27.01 -5.23 3.37
C ASP A 322 -26.03 -6.40 3.14
N ALA A 323 -24.86 -6.13 2.55
CA ALA A 323 -23.81 -7.13 2.36
C ALA A 323 -23.35 -7.76 3.70
N LEU A 324 -23.27 -6.99 4.80
CA LEU A 324 -22.93 -7.52 6.12
C LEU A 324 -24.04 -8.41 6.69
N VAL A 325 -25.28 -8.07 6.47
CA VAL A 325 -26.43 -8.87 6.92
C VAL A 325 -26.54 -10.17 6.13
N GLU A 326 -26.29 -10.14 4.83
CA GLU A 326 -26.37 -11.30 3.96
C GLU A 326 -25.15 -12.24 4.07
N PHE A 327 -24.01 -11.72 4.55
CA PHE A 327 -22.74 -12.48 4.64
C PHE A 327 -22.86 -13.85 5.30
N PRO A 328 -23.52 -14.03 6.48
CA PRO A 328 -23.66 -15.33 7.11
C PRO A 328 -24.42 -16.35 6.25
N GLY A 329 -25.43 -15.89 5.50
CA GLY A 329 -26.20 -16.73 4.58
C GLY A 329 -25.35 -17.27 3.43
N HIS A 330 -24.52 -16.42 2.83
CA HIS A 330 -23.61 -16.82 1.76
C HIS A 330 -22.50 -17.76 2.22
N MET A 331 -22.12 -17.69 3.51
CA MET A 331 -21.07 -18.55 4.09
C MET A 331 -21.57 -19.91 4.55
N GLN A 332 -22.88 -20.22 4.47
CA GLN A 332 -23.41 -21.51 4.90
C GLN A 332 -22.76 -22.67 4.13
N GLY A 333 -22.18 -23.61 4.88
CA GLY A 333 -21.41 -24.74 4.32
C GLY A 333 -19.97 -24.40 3.89
N HIS A 334 -19.57 -23.13 3.89
CA HIS A 334 -18.27 -22.69 3.38
C HIS A 334 -17.35 -22.02 4.41
N TRP A 335 -17.71 -22.04 5.70
CA TRP A 335 -16.97 -21.34 6.75
C TRP A 335 -15.52 -21.78 6.87
N MET A 336 -15.21 -23.07 6.67
CA MET A 336 -13.87 -23.62 6.92
C MET A 336 -12.84 -23.12 5.90
N PHE A 337 -13.17 -23.19 4.59
CA PHE A 337 -12.25 -22.90 3.49
C PHE A 337 -12.66 -21.70 2.64
N GLY A 338 -13.77 -21.05 2.96
CA GLY A 338 -14.33 -19.96 2.18
C GLY A 338 -15.03 -20.43 0.90
N LEU A 339 -15.44 -19.46 0.09
CA LEU A 339 -16.05 -19.68 -1.22
C LEU A 339 -15.01 -19.80 -2.35
N GLY A 340 -13.76 -19.43 -2.06
CA GLY A 340 -12.65 -19.49 -3.01
C GLY A 340 -12.30 -18.15 -3.63
N TRP A 341 -11.21 -18.14 -4.41
CA TRP A 341 -10.56 -16.93 -4.87
C TRP A 341 -11.13 -16.36 -6.18
N GLY A 342 -11.59 -17.20 -7.08
CA GLY A 342 -12.09 -16.79 -8.39
C GLY A 342 -13.59 -16.45 -8.42
N ARG A 343 -14.26 -16.51 -7.28
CA ARG A 343 -15.67 -16.16 -7.21
C ARG A 343 -15.87 -14.66 -7.09
N ALA A 344 -16.77 -14.14 -7.94
CA ALA A 344 -17.21 -12.77 -7.82
C ALA A 344 -17.85 -12.54 -6.45
N GLU A 345 -17.50 -11.45 -5.82
CA GLU A 345 -18.18 -10.97 -4.63
C GLU A 345 -19.62 -10.67 -4.96
N PHE A 346 -20.48 -10.58 -3.95
CA PHE A 346 -21.93 -10.41 -4.11
C PHE A 346 -22.29 -9.46 -5.26
N LYS A 347 -22.70 -10.02 -6.39
CA LYS A 347 -23.27 -9.26 -7.49
C LYS A 347 -24.76 -9.45 -7.44
N ASP A 348 -25.50 -8.38 -7.24
CA ASP A 348 -26.91 -8.39 -7.60
C ASP A 348 -26.99 -8.30 -9.14
N PRO A 349 -27.44 -9.38 -9.83
CA PRO A 349 -27.53 -9.38 -11.28
C PRO A 349 -28.62 -8.43 -11.79
N THR A 350 -29.46 -7.89 -10.92
CA THR A 350 -30.57 -7.00 -11.30
C THR A 350 -30.16 -5.54 -11.34
N VAL A 351 -29.05 -5.19 -10.71
CA VAL A 351 -28.54 -3.81 -10.68
C VAL A 351 -27.16 -3.76 -11.34
N ALA A 352 -27.11 -3.28 -12.58
CA ALA A 352 -25.93 -3.31 -13.45
C ALA A 352 -24.69 -2.57 -12.91
N PHE A 353 -24.83 -1.77 -11.85
CA PHE A 353 -23.78 -0.94 -11.30
C PHE A 353 -23.48 -1.18 -9.81
N GLU A 354 -24.30 -1.98 -9.11
CA GLU A 354 -24.09 -2.25 -7.70
C GLU A 354 -23.42 -3.61 -7.52
N VAL A 355 -22.12 -3.56 -7.43
CA VAL A 355 -21.35 -4.66 -6.87
C VAL A 355 -21.44 -4.49 -5.35
N ASN A 356 -22.20 -5.34 -4.68
CA ASN A 356 -22.18 -5.43 -3.22
C ASN A 356 -20.81 -6.00 -2.80
N TYR A 357 -19.83 -5.13 -2.68
CA TYR A 357 -18.57 -5.52 -2.08
C TYR A 357 -18.79 -5.72 -0.58
N VAL A 358 -18.29 -6.83 -0.07
CA VAL A 358 -18.01 -6.93 1.36
C VAL A 358 -16.86 -5.95 1.62
N ALA A 359 -17.18 -4.67 1.75
CA ALA A 359 -16.22 -3.60 2.02
C ALA A 359 -15.70 -3.69 3.47
N ASN A 360 -15.26 -4.88 3.84
CA ASN A 360 -14.69 -5.22 5.15
C ASN A 360 -13.62 -6.28 4.91
N THR A 361 -12.37 -5.91 5.00
CA THR A 361 -11.25 -6.79 4.65
C THR A 361 -11.18 -8.07 5.50
N PRO A 362 -11.41 -8.07 6.82
CA PRO A 362 -11.51 -9.30 7.60
C PRO A 362 -12.56 -10.27 7.07
N LEU A 363 -13.77 -9.80 6.77
CA LEU A 363 -14.84 -10.63 6.23
C LEU A 363 -14.54 -11.11 4.81
N LEU A 364 -13.94 -10.26 3.99
CA LEU A 364 -13.50 -10.63 2.65
C LEU A 364 -12.41 -11.71 2.67
N THR A 365 -11.53 -11.67 3.67
CA THR A 365 -10.53 -12.72 3.90
C THR A 365 -11.19 -14.04 4.28
N ILE A 366 -12.25 -14.01 5.11
CA ILE A 366 -13.06 -15.20 5.44
C ILE A 366 -13.81 -15.70 4.20
N TYR A 367 -14.38 -14.80 3.41
CA TYR A 367 -15.11 -15.13 2.19
C TYR A 367 -14.22 -15.92 1.21
N ARG A 368 -12.97 -15.47 1.00
CA ARG A 368 -12.04 -16.09 0.08
C ARG A 368 -11.32 -17.29 0.65
N GLY A 369 -10.81 -17.18 1.87
CA GLY A 369 -9.87 -18.14 2.47
C GLY A 369 -10.41 -18.95 3.64
N GLY A 370 -11.66 -18.71 4.06
CA GLY A 370 -12.29 -19.35 5.20
C GLY A 370 -11.88 -18.76 6.55
N LEU A 371 -12.43 -19.34 7.61
CA LEU A 371 -12.26 -18.86 8.98
C LEU A 371 -10.80 -18.88 9.44
N VAL A 372 -10.02 -19.88 9.02
CA VAL A 372 -8.59 -19.97 9.39
C VAL A 372 -7.80 -18.80 8.82
N ALA A 373 -8.05 -18.43 7.56
CA ALA A 373 -7.45 -17.25 6.93
C ALA A 373 -7.92 -15.96 7.61
N GLY A 374 -9.21 -15.88 7.97
CA GLY A 374 -9.77 -14.76 8.73
C GLY A 374 -9.11 -14.57 10.09
N ILE A 375 -8.92 -15.64 10.86
CA ILE A 375 -8.22 -15.62 12.15
C ILE A 375 -6.76 -15.14 11.97
N ALA A 376 -6.05 -15.64 10.96
CA ALA A 376 -4.70 -15.20 10.66
C ALA A 376 -4.65 -13.71 10.29
N PHE A 377 -5.64 -13.21 9.55
CA PHE A 377 -5.75 -11.79 9.24
C PHE A 377 -6.05 -10.94 10.48
N VAL A 378 -6.94 -11.38 11.36
CA VAL A 378 -7.18 -10.72 12.65
C VAL A 378 -5.90 -10.69 13.49
N ALA A 379 -5.10 -11.75 13.48
CA ALA A 379 -3.79 -11.75 14.15
C ALA A 379 -2.84 -10.70 13.55
N ILE A 380 -2.88 -10.42 12.23
CA ILE A 380 -2.14 -9.30 11.63
C ILE A 380 -2.63 -7.96 12.20
N LEU A 381 -3.94 -7.76 12.34
CA LEU A 381 -4.50 -6.54 12.95
C LEU A 381 -4.07 -6.37 14.40
N VAL A 382 -4.01 -7.48 15.16
CA VAL A 382 -3.49 -7.48 16.56
C VAL A 382 -2.01 -7.09 16.58
N VAL A 383 -1.19 -7.61 15.66
CA VAL A 383 0.22 -7.20 15.53
C VAL A 383 0.32 -5.71 15.21
N ILE A 384 -0.49 -5.20 14.28
CA ILE A 384 -0.52 -3.77 13.96
C ILE A 384 -0.88 -2.95 15.21
N ALA A 385 -1.86 -3.38 15.98
CA ALA A 385 -2.27 -2.70 17.21
C ALA A 385 -1.14 -2.69 18.26
N ILE A 386 -0.49 -3.84 18.49
CA ILE A 386 0.61 -3.96 19.48
C ILE A 386 1.81 -3.14 19.04
N VAL A 387 2.27 -3.31 17.81
CA VAL A 387 3.46 -2.62 17.30
C VAL A 387 3.18 -1.12 17.14
N GLY A 388 2.01 -0.76 16.61
CA GLY A 388 1.57 0.63 16.50
C GLY A 388 1.47 1.33 17.85
N TYR A 389 0.97 0.64 18.89
CA TYR A 389 0.95 1.17 20.24
C TYR A 389 2.36 1.39 20.80
N LYS A 390 3.30 0.47 20.57
CA LYS A 390 4.71 0.66 20.96
C LYS A 390 5.32 1.88 20.26
N LEU A 391 5.04 2.07 18.98
CA LEU A 391 5.47 3.26 18.24
C LEU A 391 4.84 4.56 18.75
N LEU A 392 3.57 4.53 19.20
CA LEU A 392 2.91 5.66 19.87
C LEU A 392 3.60 6.05 21.17
N ARG A 393 4.32 5.13 21.82
CA ARG A 393 5.08 5.38 23.05
C ARG A 393 6.53 5.76 22.80
N ALA A 394 7.02 5.67 21.55
CA ALA A 394 8.39 6.04 21.21
C ALA A 394 8.65 7.53 21.38
N ARG A 395 9.91 7.91 21.67
CA ARG A 395 10.31 9.31 21.92
C ARG A 395 10.11 10.23 20.70
N GLN A 396 10.32 9.71 19.50
CA GLN A 396 10.21 10.48 18.25
C GLN A 396 8.76 10.46 17.74
N TRP A 397 8.20 11.65 17.52
CA TRP A 397 6.80 11.80 17.10
C TRP A 397 6.51 11.21 15.72
N GLU A 398 7.51 11.12 14.85
CA GLU A 398 7.39 10.49 13.51
C GLU A 398 6.97 9.02 13.62
N TYR A 399 7.52 8.28 14.58
CA TYR A 399 7.12 6.91 14.86
C TYR A 399 5.69 6.85 15.40
N GLY A 400 5.35 7.76 16.29
CA GLY A 400 3.99 7.86 16.84
C GLY A 400 2.94 8.15 15.77
N PHE A 401 3.25 9.06 14.84
CA PHE A 401 2.38 9.35 13.70
C PHE A 401 2.20 8.11 12.82
N TYR A 402 3.28 7.37 12.53
CA TYR A 402 3.21 6.15 11.74
C TYR A 402 2.40 5.06 12.45
N GLY A 403 2.68 4.80 13.72
CA GLY A 403 1.98 3.80 14.53
C GLY A 403 0.48 4.11 14.68
N GLY A 404 0.15 5.35 15.03
CA GLY A 404 -1.23 5.83 15.11
C GLY A 404 -1.96 5.75 13.78
N GLY A 405 -1.29 6.14 12.69
CA GLY A 405 -1.80 6.04 11.33
C GLY A 405 -2.12 4.60 10.91
N MET A 406 -1.23 3.64 11.23
CA MET A 406 -1.48 2.22 10.93
C MET A 406 -2.65 1.64 11.72
N ILE A 407 -2.80 2.00 12.99
CA ILE A 407 -3.96 1.60 13.79
C ILE A 407 -5.23 2.26 13.19
N GLY A 408 -5.19 3.56 12.91
CA GLY A 408 -6.31 4.28 12.31
C GLY A 408 -6.72 3.69 10.97
N PHE A 409 -5.77 3.37 10.10
CA PHE A 409 -6.00 2.68 8.85
C PHE A 409 -6.68 1.31 9.07
N SER A 410 -6.20 0.53 10.02
CA SER A 410 -6.73 -0.82 10.29
C SER A 410 -8.15 -0.78 10.84
N VAL A 411 -8.48 0.21 11.68
CA VAL A 411 -9.80 0.35 12.29
C VAL A 411 -10.82 0.95 11.32
N VAL A 412 -10.39 1.86 10.45
CA VAL A 412 -11.31 2.61 9.56
C VAL A 412 -11.28 2.04 8.14
N ALA A 413 -10.14 2.10 7.46
CA ALA A 413 -10.06 1.79 6.04
C ALA A 413 -10.29 0.30 5.77
N LEU A 414 -9.67 -0.58 6.54
CA LEU A 414 -9.83 -2.03 6.37
C LEU A 414 -11.22 -2.54 6.75
N GLN A 415 -11.96 -1.78 7.58
CA GLN A 415 -13.32 -2.16 7.96
C GLN A 415 -14.39 -1.54 7.05
N LEU A 416 -14.03 -0.61 6.17
CA LEU A 416 -14.99 0.11 5.34
C LEU A 416 -14.81 -0.10 3.83
N ASP A 417 -13.66 0.28 3.26
CA ASP A 417 -13.56 0.48 1.82
C ASP A 417 -12.27 -0.06 1.16
N PHE A 418 -11.30 -0.59 1.89
CA PHE A 418 -9.99 -0.91 1.33
C PHE A 418 -9.76 -2.41 1.17
N PRO A 419 -9.98 -2.97 -0.04
CA PRO A 419 -9.93 -4.40 -0.29
C PRO A 419 -8.49 -4.90 -0.52
N VAL A 420 -7.73 -5.16 0.54
CA VAL A 420 -6.34 -5.70 0.43
C VAL A 420 -6.25 -7.17 0.01
N VAL A 421 -7.36 -7.83 -0.27
CA VAL A 421 -7.38 -9.25 -0.69
C VAL A 421 -7.96 -9.46 -2.10
N THR A 422 -8.21 -8.39 -2.86
CA THR A 422 -8.83 -8.49 -4.19
C THR A 422 -8.02 -7.82 -5.29
N ILE A 423 -7.31 -6.73 -4.97
CA ILE A 423 -6.62 -5.89 -5.95
C ILE A 423 -5.12 -5.91 -5.68
N PRO A 424 -4.27 -6.35 -6.65
CA PRO A 424 -2.82 -6.48 -6.44
C PRO A 424 -2.16 -5.18 -5.92
N ALA A 425 -2.50 -4.03 -6.49
CA ALA A 425 -1.91 -2.76 -6.09
C ALA A 425 -2.21 -2.41 -4.62
N THR A 426 -3.43 -2.62 -4.15
CA THR A 426 -3.84 -2.34 -2.78
C THR A 426 -3.22 -3.33 -1.79
N THR A 427 -3.14 -4.61 -2.15
CA THR A 427 -2.47 -5.64 -1.37
C THR A 427 -0.97 -5.33 -1.23
N MET A 428 -0.30 -4.93 -2.31
CA MET A 428 1.11 -4.53 -2.25
C MET A 428 1.33 -3.27 -1.42
N ALA A 429 0.45 -2.28 -1.53
CA ALA A 429 0.51 -1.08 -0.70
C ALA A 429 0.41 -1.44 0.78
N PHE A 430 -0.53 -2.31 1.16
CA PHE A 430 -0.63 -2.83 2.52
C PHE A 430 0.63 -3.59 2.95
N SER A 431 1.18 -4.44 2.07
CA SER A 431 2.44 -5.17 2.31
C SER A 431 3.61 -4.22 2.57
N VAL A 432 3.73 -3.14 1.81
CA VAL A 432 4.73 -2.08 2.03
C VAL A 432 4.53 -1.44 3.40
N MET A 433 3.31 -1.06 3.74
CA MET A 433 3.01 -0.41 5.01
C MET A 433 3.33 -1.31 6.20
N TYR A 434 3.00 -2.60 6.09
CA TYR A 434 3.30 -3.56 7.13
C TYR A 434 4.82 -3.76 7.31
N ALA A 435 5.58 -3.84 6.21
CA ALA A 435 7.03 -3.95 6.28
C ALA A 435 7.67 -2.73 6.96
N PHE A 436 7.18 -1.52 6.64
CA PHE A 436 7.66 -0.29 7.30
C PHE A 436 7.23 -0.18 8.76
N LEU A 437 6.08 -0.75 9.15
CA LEU A 437 5.66 -0.81 10.55
C LEU A 437 6.66 -1.63 11.38
N VAL A 438 7.05 -2.80 10.90
CA VAL A 438 8.03 -3.67 11.56
C VAL A 438 9.40 -2.99 11.63
N HIS A 439 9.85 -2.41 10.50
CA HIS A 439 11.13 -1.70 10.45
C HIS A 439 11.17 -0.47 11.37
N ALA A 440 10.10 0.32 11.43
CA ALA A 440 10.00 1.47 12.31
C ALA A 440 10.06 1.04 13.80
N TRP A 441 9.42 -0.08 14.14
CA TRP A 441 9.47 -0.63 15.48
C TRP A 441 10.87 -1.12 15.87
N GLU A 442 11.55 -1.84 15.00
CA GLU A 442 12.93 -2.29 15.25
C GLU A 442 13.85 -1.10 15.51
N LYS A 443 13.76 -0.07 14.66
CA LYS A 443 14.58 1.13 14.78
C LYS A 443 14.27 1.95 16.02
N ALA A 444 13.00 2.09 16.40
CA ALA A 444 12.59 2.79 17.61
C ALA A 444 13.13 2.05 18.85
N SER A 445 13.06 0.72 18.87
CA SER A 445 13.56 -0.10 19.98
C SER A 445 15.07 0.01 20.18
N GLU A 446 15.85 0.11 19.10
CA GLU A 446 17.32 0.34 19.18
C GLU A 446 17.64 1.72 19.78
N THR A 447 16.92 2.76 19.35
CA THR A 447 17.15 4.12 19.83
C THR A 447 16.84 4.26 21.33
N ASP A 448 15.83 3.55 21.83
CA ASP A 448 15.47 3.56 23.26
C ASP A 448 16.53 2.84 24.10
N LEU A 449 17.13 1.72 23.62
CA LEU A 449 18.21 1.00 24.29
C LEU A 449 19.50 1.82 24.38
N ASP A 450 19.85 2.55 23.32
CA ASP A 450 21.04 3.41 23.31
C ASP A 450 20.87 4.60 24.27
N GLY A 451 19.67 5.14 24.41
CA GLY A 451 19.34 6.21 25.36
C GLY A 451 19.52 5.76 26.81
N ASP A 452 19.01 4.59 27.19
CA ASP A 452 19.13 4.04 28.54
C ASP A 452 20.59 3.73 28.92
N ASN A 453 21.39 3.25 27.99
CA ASN A 453 22.80 2.97 28.21
C ASN A 453 23.63 4.25 28.43
N SER A 454 23.30 5.34 27.74
CA SER A 454 23.98 6.62 27.91
C SER A 454 23.64 7.27 29.27
N GLU A 455 22.40 7.25 29.71
CA GLU A 455 21.97 7.75 31.00
C GLU A 455 22.57 6.94 32.18
N SER A 456 22.65 5.59 32.00
CA SER A 456 23.25 4.73 33.02
C SER A 456 24.77 4.93 33.16
N SER A 457 25.46 5.24 32.05
CA SER A 457 26.90 5.52 32.08
C SER A 457 27.23 6.90 32.71
N GLU A 458 26.38 7.91 32.46
CA GLU A 458 26.53 9.24 33.05
C GLU A 458 26.23 9.20 34.55
N THR A 459 25.21 8.48 34.98
CA THR A 459 24.90 8.30 36.42
C THR A 459 26.00 7.52 37.14
N LYS A 460 26.64 6.52 36.51
CA LYS A 460 27.79 5.82 37.08
C LYS A 460 29.03 6.73 37.20
N SER A 461 29.26 7.62 36.23
CA SER A 461 30.39 8.56 36.28
C SER A 461 30.25 9.61 37.36
N LEU A 462 29.01 10.00 37.69
CA LEU A 462 28.71 10.93 38.80
C LEU A 462 28.78 10.29 40.17
N LEU A 463 28.69 8.95 40.27
CA LEU A 463 28.73 8.21 41.52
C LEU A 463 30.14 7.71 41.92
N LEU A 464 31.16 7.86 41.06
CA LEU A 464 32.54 7.56 41.40
C LEU A 464 33.11 8.71 42.24
N PRO A 465 33.52 8.47 43.50
CA PRO A 465 34.13 9.52 44.30
C PRO A 465 35.47 9.92 43.69
N ASP A 466 35.76 11.21 43.72
CA ASP A 466 36.91 11.94 43.17
C ASP A 466 38.26 11.56 43.89
N SER A 467 38.49 10.27 44.09
CA SER A 467 39.62 9.74 44.90
C SER A 467 40.91 9.48 44.09
N THR A 468 41.01 9.95 42.86
CA THR A 468 42.22 9.75 42.04
C THR A 468 42.68 11.03 41.32
N ARG A 469 42.69 12.19 42.03
CA ARG A 469 43.55 13.30 41.57
C ARG A 469 44.92 13.12 42.22
N PRO A 470 45.98 12.83 41.43
CA PRO A 470 47.32 12.87 41.97
C PRO A 470 47.64 14.30 42.41
N ALA A 471 48.07 14.48 43.65
CA ALA A 471 48.61 15.74 44.17
C ALA A 471 49.86 16.07 43.31
N VAL A 472 49.81 17.15 42.57
CA VAL A 472 50.99 17.76 41.94
C VAL A 472 51.69 18.54 43.03
N SER A 473 52.85 18.00 43.44
CA SER A 473 53.89 18.71 44.24
C SER A 473 54.80 19.48 43.34
#